data_0226d0c7b454bde19c98d23a1ae0114b
#
_entry.id   0226d0c7b454bde19c98d23a1ae0114b
#
_cell.length_a   1.000
_cell.length_b   1.000
_cell.length_c   1.000
_cell.angle_alpha   90.00
_cell.angle_beta   90.00
_cell.angle_gamma   90.00
#
_symmetry.space_group_name_H-M   'P 1'
#
loop_
_entity.id
_entity.type
_entity.pdbx_description
1 polymer ?
#
loop_
_entity_poly.entity_id
_entity_poly.type
_entity_poly.pdbx_seq_one_letter_code
_entity_poly.pdbx_strand_id
1 'polypeptide(L)'
;MLKVLHTGDWHIGSFPGPEVGGQNARFQDICRCLDFQAMYAEEHRPDLIVVSGDIFHQARVWSDRGLRESRTAIDHIRRLSNVATTVVLRGTPNHDSEEQFEMLTTAFYGDDSVSVVTEPEVLHIHTYHGQRVDVACIPGFDRGVHRAAHPGLSREEETQVFTDELAKVVLGLKAQCEPGVTSILSTHFTVPGCNMESGQTALFAQFEPVISRCLPCSRPMCN
;
A
#
# COMPACT_ATOMS: atom_id res chain seq x y z
N MET A 1 17.95 -6.64 14.55
CA MET A 1 16.46 -6.72 14.51
C MET A 1 16.03 -5.89 13.33
N LEU A 2 15.20 -6.41 12.43
CA LEU A 2 14.67 -5.66 11.26
C LEU A 2 13.75 -4.54 11.74
N LYS A 3 14.04 -3.29 11.35
CA LYS A 3 13.18 -2.12 11.58
C LYS A 3 12.43 -1.81 10.30
N VAL A 4 11.11 -1.79 10.37
CA VAL A 4 10.25 -1.49 9.22
C VAL A 4 9.43 -0.23 9.52
N LEU A 5 9.47 0.73 8.61
CA LEU A 5 8.54 1.84 8.58
C LEU A 5 7.38 1.46 7.66
N HIS A 6 6.18 1.35 8.23
CA HIS A 6 4.96 1.07 7.47
C HIS A 6 4.11 2.34 7.39
N THR A 7 3.60 2.63 6.20
CA THR A 7 2.74 3.76 5.91
C THR A 7 1.79 3.42 4.76
N GLY A 8 0.74 4.19 4.56
CA GLY A 8 -0.21 4.06 3.47
C GLY A 8 -1.26 5.14 3.55
N ASP A 9 -2.29 5.09 2.69
CA ASP A 9 -3.42 6.01 2.69
C ASP A 9 -2.99 7.49 2.69
N TRP A 10 -1.99 7.82 1.85
CA TRP A 10 -1.50 9.20 1.77
C TRP A 10 -2.53 10.14 1.17
N HIS A 11 -3.35 9.64 0.24
CA HIS A 11 -4.40 10.39 -0.43
C HIS A 11 -3.90 11.77 -0.91
N ILE A 12 -2.73 11.79 -1.56
CA ILE A 12 -2.16 13.01 -2.11
C ILE A 12 -3.15 13.62 -3.11
N GLY A 13 -3.73 14.76 -2.74
CA GLY A 13 -4.74 15.39 -3.57
C GLY A 13 -5.36 16.63 -2.95
N SER A 14 -6.25 17.24 -3.72
CA SER A 14 -6.98 18.43 -3.31
C SER A 14 -8.38 18.05 -2.86
N PHE A 15 -8.69 18.33 -1.62
CA PHE A 15 -10.01 18.12 -1.01
C PHE A 15 -10.85 19.39 -1.04
N PRO A 16 -12.17 19.31 -0.88
CA PRO A 16 -12.99 20.48 -0.62
C PRO A 16 -12.49 21.23 0.63
N GLY A 17 -12.28 22.54 0.52
CA GLY A 17 -11.79 23.33 1.63
C GLY A 17 -11.21 24.68 1.20
N PRO A 18 -10.74 25.50 2.16
CA PRO A 18 -10.21 26.82 1.87
C PRO A 18 -8.90 26.74 1.07
N GLU A 19 -8.63 27.81 0.33
CA GLU A 19 -7.33 28.05 -0.29
C GLU A 19 -6.53 29.03 0.57
N VAL A 20 -5.27 28.71 0.78
CA VAL A 20 -4.30 29.55 1.50
C VAL A 20 -3.09 29.76 0.60
N GLY A 21 -2.79 31.02 0.27
CA GLY A 21 -1.69 31.35 -0.65
C GLY A 21 -1.87 30.77 -2.07
N GLY A 22 -3.12 30.63 -2.54
CA GLY A 22 -3.42 30.07 -3.85
C GLY A 22 -3.31 28.55 -3.93
N GLN A 23 -3.22 27.86 -2.79
CA GLN A 23 -3.16 26.40 -2.72
C GLN A 23 -4.24 25.86 -1.78
N ASN A 24 -4.74 24.69 -2.09
CA ASN A 24 -5.69 23.98 -1.23
C ASN A 24 -5.06 23.68 0.14
N ALA A 25 -5.70 24.10 1.23
CA ALA A 25 -5.16 23.95 2.58
C ALA A 25 -4.96 22.48 2.97
N ARG A 26 -5.89 21.58 2.57
CA ARG A 26 -5.76 20.14 2.84
C ARG A 26 -4.58 19.52 2.11
N PHE A 27 -4.33 19.91 0.87
CA PHE A 27 -3.14 19.46 0.15
C PHE A 27 -1.83 19.90 0.87
N GLN A 28 -1.80 21.13 1.40
CA GLN A 28 -0.66 21.58 2.20
C GLN A 28 -0.49 20.79 3.49
N ASP A 29 -1.61 20.40 4.16
CA ASP A 29 -1.57 19.55 5.34
C ASP A 29 -0.97 18.18 5.03
N ILE A 30 -1.39 17.57 3.91
CA ILE A 30 -0.82 16.29 3.44
C ILE A 30 0.68 16.44 3.20
N CYS A 31 1.12 17.48 2.48
CA CYS A 31 2.55 17.72 2.24
C CYS A 31 3.33 17.83 3.57
N ARG A 32 2.79 18.51 4.58
CA ARG A 32 3.43 18.57 5.91
C ARG A 32 3.51 17.21 6.61
N CYS A 33 2.48 16.38 6.48
CA CYS A 33 2.51 15.00 7.00
C CYS A 33 3.56 14.15 6.30
N LEU A 34 3.69 14.27 4.98
CA LEU A 34 4.73 13.59 4.20
C LEU A 34 6.13 14.06 4.61
N ASP A 35 6.33 15.37 4.78
CA ASP A 35 7.60 15.93 5.26
C ASP A 35 7.97 15.38 6.65
N PHE A 36 7.01 15.36 7.57
CA PHE A 36 7.22 14.77 8.90
C PHE A 36 7.61 13.29 8.81
N GLN A 37 6.93 12.53 7.95
CA GLN A 37 7.22 11.09 7.74
C GLN A 37 8.65 10.89 7.23
N ALA A 38 9.09 11.70 6.25
CA ALA A 38 10.44 11.60 5.73
C ALA A 38 11.50 11.99 6.78
N MET A 39 11.26 13.04 7.55
CA MET A 39 12.14 13.41 8.67
C MET A 39 12.22 12.29 9.72
N TYR A 40 11.09 11.65 10.02
CA TYR A 40 11.05 10.51 10.93
C TYR A 40 11.89 9.33 10.40
N ALA A 41 11.77 9.01 9.11
CA ALA A 41 12.58 7.98 8.47
C ALA A 41 14.08 8.32 8.50
N GLU A 42 14.45 9.57 8.22
CA GLU A 42 15.83 10.08 8.28
C GLU A 42 16.43 9.95 9.69
N GLU A 43 15.65 10.23 10.73
CA GLU A 43 16.08 10.13 12.13
C GLU A 43 16.21 8.68 12.60
N HIS A 44 15.20 7.84 12.30
CA HIS A 44 15.08 6.50 12.88
C HIS A 44 15.77 5.41 12.06
N ARG A 45 16.15 5.72 10.80
CA ARG A 45 16.87 4.82 9.90
C ARG A 45 16.27 3.40 9.87
N PRO A 46 15.06 3.23 9.32
CA PRO A 46 14.49 1.90 9.12
C PRO A 46 15.35 1.10 8.13
N ASP A 47 15.25 -0.22 8.19
CA ASP A 47 15.90 -1.12 7.23
C ASP A 47 15.07 -1.27 5.95
N LEU A 48 13.75 -1.14 6.08
CA LEU A 48 12.77 -1.26 5.00
C LEU A 48 11.65 -0.25 5.21
N ILE A 49 11.16 0.33 4.12
CA ILE A 49 9.95 1.16 4.11
C ILE A 49 8.89 0.49 3.24
N VAL A 50 7.68 0.35 3.75
CA VAL A 50 6.55 -0.24 3.02
C VAL A 50 5.42 0.78 2.96
N VAL A 51 5.04 1.14 1.74
CA VAL A 51 3.92 2.05 1.44
C VAL A 51 2.77 1.21 0.88
N SER A 52 1.72 1.03 1.69
CA SER A 52 0.68 0.02 1.44
C SER A 52 -0.55 0.56 0.68
N GLY A 53 -0.32 1.41 -0.33
CA GLY A 53 -1.38 1.82 -1.26
C GLY A 53 -2.12 3.10 -0.89
N ASP A 54 -3.08 3.47 -1.72
CA ASP A 54 -3.88 4.70 -1.71
C ASP A 54 -2.98 5.95 -1.61
N ILE A 55 -2.01 6.00 -2.53
CA ILE A 55 -1.05 7.09 -2.67
C ILE A 55 -1.77 8.38 -3.07
N PHE A 56 -2.70 8.27 -4.02
CA PHE A 56 -3.42 9.41 -4.59
C PHE A 56 -4.83 9.51 -4.02
N HIS A 57 -5.37 10.72 -3.98
CA HIS A 57 -6.75 10.94 -3.55
C HIS A 57 -7.76 10.58 -4.64
N GLN A 58 -7.41 10.75 -5.89
CA GLN A 58 -8.27 10.47 -7.04
C GLN A 58 -7.46 9.91 -8.20
N ALA A 59 -8.04 8.94 -8.90
CA ALA A 59 -7.51 8.35 -10.12
C ALA A 59 -7.54 9.38 -11.27
N ARG A 60 -6.51 10.25 -11.36
CA ARG A 60 -6.37 11.23 -12.44
C ARG A 60 -4.91 11.61 -12.70
N VAL A 61 -4.53 11.64 -13.94
CA VAL A 61 -3.19 12.07 -14.38
C VAL A 61 -3.23 13.40 -15.15
N TRP A 62 -4.26 13.57 -15.99
CA TRP A 62 -4.33 14.62 -17.00
C TRP A 62 -4.95 15.90 -16.46
N SER A 63 -4.21 16.62 -15.66
CA SER A 63 -4.54 17.98 -15.23
C SER A 63 -3.35 18.59 -14.49
N ASP A 64 -3.32 19.93 -14.35
CA ASP A 64 -2.30 20.61 -13.55
C ASP A 64 -2.26 20.10 -12.10
N ARG A 65 -3.41 19.69 -11.56
CA ARG A 65 -3.51 19.11 -10.22
C ARG A 65 -2.92 17.70 -10.19
N GLY A 66 -3.29 16.85 -11.14
CA GLY A 66 -2.75 15.49 -11.24
C GLY A 66 -1.24 15.47 -11.41
N LEU A 67 -0.68 16.35 -12.25
CA LEU A 67 0.77 16.48 -12.42
C LEU A 67 1.46 16.91 -11.11
N ARG A 68 0.86 17.84 -10.35
CA ARG A 68 1.39 18.27 -9.06
C ARG A 68 1.36 17.15 -8.04
N GLU A 69 0.25 16.43 -7.96
CA GLU A 69 0.05 15.29 -7.07
C GLU A 69 1.07 14.19 -7.36
N SER A 70 1.26 13.85 -8.63
CA SER A 70 2.24 12.86 -9.08
C SER A 70 3.68 13.27 -8.76
N ARG A 71 4.04 14.51 -9.00
CA ARG A 71 5.36 15.04 -8.63
C ARG A 71 5.58 14.94 -7.12
N THR A 72 4.59 15.32 -6.32
CA THR A 72 4.69 15.22 -4.85
C THR A 72 4.91 13.77 -4.41
N ALA A 73 4.20 12.80 -5.00
CA ALA A 73 4.39 11.38 -4.70
C ALA A 73 5.80 10.92 -5.07
N ILE A 74 6.26 11.21 -6.28
CA ILE A 74 7.60 10.82 -6.76
C ILE A 74 8.70 11.42 -5.88
N ASP A 75 8.62 12.72 -5.57
CA ASP A 75 9.62 13.40 -4.75
C ASP A 75 9.66 12.84 -3.33
N HIS A 76 8.50 12.51 -2.76
CA HIS A 76 8.44 11.91 -1.44
C HIS A 76 8.97 10.47 -1.41
N ILE A 77 8.57 9.61 -2.36
CA ILE A 77 9.09 8.24 -2.48
C ILE A 77 10.62 8.27 -2.67
N ARG A 78 11.14 9.16 -3.51
CA ARG A 78 12.58 9.33 -3.71
C ARG A 78 13.28 9.75 -2.42
N ARG A 79 12.68 10.62 -1.63
CA ARG A 79 13.24 11.01 -0.33
C ARG A 79 13.28 9.84 0.65
N LEU A 80 12.23 9.01 0.69
CA LEU A 80 12.19 7.79 1.50
C LEU A 80 13.23 6.77 1.03
N SER A 81 13.35 6.54 -0.27
CA SER A 81 14.29 5.56 -0.85
C SER A 81 15.76 5.93 -0.64
N ASN A 82 16.07 7.21 -0.45
CA ASN A 82 17.40 7.63 -0.02
C ASN A 82 17.76 7.20 1.42
N VAL A 83 16.76 6.80 2.20
CA VAL A 83 16.95 6.34 3.59
C VAL A 83 17.01 4.81 3.66
N ALA A 84 16.08 4.13 2.99
CA ALA A 84 15.98 2.67 3.00
C ALA A 84 15.27 2.15 1.74
N THR A 85 15.49 0.89 1.39
CA THR A 85 14.73 0.21 0.35
C THR A 85 13.24 0.40 0.59
N THR A 86 12.52 0.87 -0.45
CA THR A 86 11.12 1.27 -0.34
C THR A 86 10.25 0.46 -1.28
N VAL A 87 9.26 -0.22 -0.73
CA VAL A 87 8.22 -0.95 -1.48
C VAL A 87 6.98 -0.08 -1.54
N VAL A 88 6.47 0.15 -2.75
CA VAL A 88 5.27 0.96 -3.02
C VAL A 88 4.20 0.08 -3.64
N LEU A 89 3.19 -0.23 -2.86
CA LEU A 89 2.06 -1.06 -3.27
C LEU A 89 0.94 -0.21 -3.86
N ARG A 90 0.32 -0.66 -4.96
CA ARG A 90 -0.89 -0.02 -5.49
C ARG A 90 -2.08 -0.28 -4.56
N GLY A 91 -2.81 0.78 -4.23
CA GLY A 91 -4.06 0.71 -3.47
C GLY A 91 -5.29 0.45 -4.35
N THR A 92 -6.42 1.02 -3.97
CA THR A 92 -7.67 0.84 -4.73
C THR A 92 -7.65 1.60 -6.05
N PRO A 93 -8.25 1.06 -7.14
CA PRO A 93 -8.26 1.71 -8.46
C PRO A 93 -8.95 3.08 -8.49
N ASN A 94 -9.83 3.37 -7.53
CA ASN A 94 -10.48 4.68 -7.41
C ASN A 94 -9.52 5.79 -6.96
N HIS A 95 -8.44 5.42 -6.32
CA HIS A 95 -7.39 6.30 -5.81
C HIS A 95 -6.13 6.17 -6.65
N ASP A 96 -5.68 4.95 -6.89
CA ASP A 96 -4.44 4.61 -7.56
C ASP A 96 -4.73 4.02 -8.94
N SER A 97 -4.85 4.85 -9.98
CA SER A 97 -5.09 4.36 -11.34
C SER A 97 -3.86 3.64 -11.92
N GLU A 98 -4.09 2.86 -12.97
CA GLU A 98 -3.01 2.19 -13.70
C GLU A 98 -2.01 3.19 -14.27
N GLU A 99 -2.49 4.30 -14.86
CA GLU A 99 -1.63 5.33 -15.44
C GLU A 99 -0.77 6.06 -14.39
N GLN A 100 -1.31 6.27 -13.18
CA GLN A 100 -0.54 6.85 -12.08
C GLN A 100 0.59 5.92 -11.65
N PHE A 101 0.32 4.62 -11.58
CA PHE A 101 1.32 3.62 -11.21
C PHE A 101 2.30 3.33 -12.34
N GLU A 102 1.89 3.34 -13.61
CA GLU A 102 2.80 3.31 -14.76
C GLU A 102 3.79 4.48 -14.72
N MET A 103 3.31 5.66 -14.35
CA MET A 103 4.17 6.84 -14.17
C MET A 103 5.15 6.66 -13.00
N LEU A 104 4.74 6.10 -11.86
CA LEU A 104 5.64 5.78 -10.75
C LEU A 104 6.68 4.74 -11.18
N THR A 105 6.25 3.66 -11.83
CA THR A 105 7.14 2.62 -12.38
C THR A 105 8.18 3.22 -13.33
N THR A 106 7.75 4.13 -14.21
CA THR A 106 8.66 4.83 -15.14
C THR A 106 9.63 5.74 -14.39
N ALA A 107 9.17 6.48 -13.37
CA ALA A 107 10.00 7.41 -12.60
C ALA A 107 11.11 6.73 -11.78
N PHE A 108 10.90 5.46 -11.43
CA PHE A 108 11.84 4.63 -10.66
C PHE A 108 12.42 3.47 -11.47
N TYR A 109 12.26 3.48 -12.80
CA TYR A 109 12.83 2.44 -13.64
C TYR A 109 14.36 2.36 -13.52
N GLY A 110 14.86 1.19 -13.15
CA GLY A 110 16.29 0.96 -12.92
C GLY A 110 16.82 1.46 -11.57
N ASP A 111 15.95 1.87 -10.66
CA ASP A 111 16.31 2.24 -9.29
C ASP A 111 16.06 1.05 -8.35
N ASP A 112 17.13 0.33 -8.00
CA ASP A 112 17.06 -0.86 -7.13
C ASP A 112 16.61 -0.52 -5.69
N SER A 113 16.51 0.76 -5.33
CA SER A 113 16.03 1.19 -4.01
C SER A 113 14.51 1.30 -3.91
N VAL A 114 13.78 1.25 -5.04
CA VAL A 114 12.32 1.37 -5.09
C VAL A 114 11.71 0.21 -5.88
N SER A 115 10.78 -0.50 -5.26
CA SER A 115 9.94 -1.49 -5.94
C SER A 115 8.51 -0.99 -6.00
N VAL A 116 7.99 -0.74 -7.20
CA VAL A 116 6.59 -0.35 -7.44
C VAL A 116 5.81 -1.61 -7.82
N VAL A 117 4.84 -1.98 -6.99
CA VAL A 117 4.11 -3.25 -7.10
C VAL A 117 2.67 -3.02 -7.49
N THR A 118 2.28 -3.59 -8.64
CA THR A 118 0.93 -3.48 -9.22
C THR A 118 0.20 -4.82 -9.32
N GLU A 119 0.93 -5.93 -9.16
CA GLU A 119 0.41 -7.30 -9.22
C GLU A 119 0.88 -8.10 -8.00
N PRO A 120 0.20 -9.19 -7.62
CA PRO A 120 0.65 -10.03 -6.52
C PRO A 120 2.00 -10.68 -6.81
N GLU A 121 3.00 -10.40 -5.97
CA GLU A 121 4.36 -10.94 -6.09
C GLU A 121 5.09 -11.04 -4.75
N VAL A 122 6.21 -11.75 -4.72
CA VAL A 122 7.15 -11.76 -3.60
C VAL A 122 8.44 -11.07 -4.02
N LEU A 123 8.80 -10.03 -3.28
CA LEU A 123 10.06 -9.32 -3.43
C LEU A 123 11.09 -9.89 -2.47
N HIS A 124 12.22 -10.38 -3.01
CA HIS A 124 13.37 -10.84 -2.22
C HIS A 124 14.34 -9.68 -2.02
N ILE A 125 14.21 -8.98 -0.91
CA ILE A 125 14.92 -7.72 -0.65
C ILE A 125 16.19 -7.96 0.15
N HIS A 126 17.28 -7.30 -0.25
CA HIS A 126 18.46 -7.11 0.56
C HIS A 126 18.48 -5.65 1.02
N THR A 127 18.31 -5.44 2.33
CA THR A 127 18.31 -4.09 2.89
C THR A 127 19.71 -3.46 2.83
N TYR A 128 19.80 -2.15 2.96
CA TYR A 128 21.10 -1.44 2.99
C TYR A 128 22.05 -1.95 4.10
N HIS A 129 21.50 -2.53 5.16
CA HIS A 129 22.28 -3.14 6.24
C HIS A 129 22.55 -4.63 6.03
N GLY A 130 22.31 -5.18 4.83
CA GLY A 130 22.61 -6.56 4.47
C GLY A 130 21.64 -7.60 5.05
N GLN A 131 20.50 -7.20 5.59
CA GLN A 131 19.48 -8.13 6.04
C GLN A 131 18.64 -8.61 4.85
N ARG A 132 18.25 -9.89 4.87
CA ARG A 132 17.33 -10.46 3.87
C ARG A 132 15.91 -10.41 4.42
N VAL A 133 14.97 -9.98 3.59
CA VAL A 133 13.54 -9.96 3.90
C VAL A 133 12.72 -10.28 2.65
N ASP A 134 11.74 -11.15 2.79
CA ASP A 134 10.77 -11.43 1.74
C ASP A 134 9.53 -10.58 2.00
N VAL A 135 9.11 -9.79 1.01
CA VAL A 135 7.88 -9.01 1.10
C VAL A 135 6.88 -9.58 0.11
N ALA A 136 5.90 -10.30 0.61
CA ALA A 136 4.75 -10.76 -0.16
C ALA A 136 3.77 -9.61 -0.31
N CYS A 137 3.50 -9.19 -1.53
CA CYS A 137 2.71 -8.02 -1.87
C CYS A 137 1.40 -8.43 -2.54
N ILE A 138 0.28 -7.85 -2.08
CA ILE A 138 -1.03 -8.02 -2.73
C ILE A 138 -1.67 -6.64 -2.88
N PRO A 139 -1.61 -6.02 -4.08
CA PRO A 139 -2.23 -4.74 -4.37
C PRO A 139 -3.74 -4.71 -4.13
N GLY A 140 -4.30 -3.52 -3.99
CA GLY A 140 -5.74 -3.32 -4.03
C GLY A 140 -6.32 -3.76 -5.38
N PHE A 141 -7.57 -4.16 -5.41
CA PHE A 141 -8.21 -4.68 -6.62
C PHE A 141 -9.56 -4.01 -6.89
N ASP A 142 -10.02 -4.15 -8.13
CA ASP A 142 -11.32 -3.66 -8.56
C ASP A 142 -12.41 -4.71 -8.33
N ARG A 143 -13.28 -4.47 -7.35
CA ARG A 143 -14.45 -5.33 -7.10
C ARG A 143 -15.41 -5.38 -8.29
N GLY A 144 -15.44 -4.34 -9.12
CA GLY A 144 -16.26 -4.31 -10.34
C GLY A 144 -15.79 -5.36 -11.35
N VAL A 145 -14.47 -5.49 -11.53
CA VAL A 145 -13.86 -6.51 -12.41
C VAL A 145 -14.16 -7.91 -11.86
N HIS A 146 -13.97 -8.14 -10.56
CA HIS A 146 -14.28 -9.42 -9.94
C HIS A 146 -15.76 -9.81 -10.09
N ARG A 147 -16.67 -8.86 -9.87
CA ARG A 147 -18.12 -9.08 -10.06
C ARG A 147 -18.48 -9.37 -11.51
N ALA A 148 -17.84 -8.71 -12.46
CA ALA A 148 -18.06 -8.97 -13.88
C ALA A 148 -17.59 -10.38 -14.30
N ALA A 149 -16.55 -10.90 -13.65
CA ALA A 149 -16.08 -12.27 -13.86
C ALA A 149 -16.99 -13.34 -13.23
N HIS A 150 -17.81 -12.97 -12.23
CA HIS A 150 -18.71 -13.87 -11.50
C HIS A 150 -20.16 -13.39 -11.55
N PRO A 151 -20.80 -13.33 -12.74
CA PRO A 151 -22.14 -12.81 -12.90
C PRO A 151 -23.17 -13.71 -12.19
N GLY A 152 -24.15 -13.08 -11.51
CA GLY A 152 -25.27 -13.79 -10.87
C GLY A 152 -25.06 -14.20 -9.41
N LEU A 153 -23.88 -13.96 -8.85
CA LEU A 153 -23.68 -14.16 -7.41
C LEU A 153 -24.35 -13.07 -6.59
N SER A 154 -24.90 -13.44 -5.44
CA SER A 154 -25.26 -12.47 -4.40
C SER A 154 -24.00 -11.81 -3.85
N ARG A 155 -24.17 -10.73 -3.09
CA ARG A 155 -23.05 -9.99 -2.51
C ARG A 155 -22.25 -10.84 -1.50
N GLU A 156 -22.95 -11.67 -0.75
CA GLU A 156 -22.37 -12.62 0.21
C GLU A 156 -21.56 -13.70 -0.50
N GLU A 157 -22.12 -14.30 -1.55
CA GLU A 157 -21.43 -15.30 -2.37
C GLU A 157 -20.20 -14.72 -3.07
N GLU A 158 -20.32 -13.51 -3.66
CA GLU A 158 -19.19 -12.78 -4.27
C GLU A 158 -18.05 -12.60 -3.25
N THR A 159 -18.38 -12.15 -2.02
CA THR A 159 -17.39 -11.96 -0.96
C THR A 159 -16.73 -13.26 -0.53
N GLN A 160 -17.49 -14.35 -0.46
CA GLN A 160 -16.95 -15.66 -0.10
C GLN A 160 -16.00 -16.17 -1.19
N VAL A 161 -16.42 -16.12 -2.46
CA VAL A 161 -15.56 -16.53 -3.60
C VAL A 161 -14.27 -15.72 -3.61
N PHE A 162 -14.37 -14.41 -3.48
CA PHE A 162 -13.19 -13.55 -3.45
C PHE A 162 -12.26 -13.86 -2.27
N THR A 163 -12.84 -14.11 -1.07
CA THR A 163 -12.05 -14.50 0.10
C THR A 163 -11.30 -15.82 -0.12
N ASP A 164 -11.93 -16.79 -0.77
CA ASP A 164 -11.32 -18.09 -1.06
C ASP A 164 -10.22 -17.97 -2.15
N GLU A 165 -10.41 -17.11 -3.14
CA GLU A 165 -9.39 -16.81 -4.16
C GLU A 165 -8.20 -16.08 -3.55
N LEU A 166 -8.46 -15.06 -2.73
CA LEU A 166 -7.41 -14.33 -2.01
C LEU A 166 -6.59 -15.25 -1.11
N ALA A 167 -7.26 -16.22 -0.44
CA ALA A 167 -6.59 -17.23 0.37
C ALA A 167 -5.58 -18.04 -0.45
N LYS A 168 -5.94 -18.45 -1.67
CA LYS A 168 -5.04 -19.17 -2.57
C LYS A 168 -3.85 -18.31 -2.99
N VAL A 169 -4.07 -17.03 -3.28
CA VAL A 169 -2.99 -16.09 -3.61
C VAL A 169 -2.01 -15.96 -2.42
N VAL A 170 -2.52 -15.73 -1.21
CA VAL A 170 -1.68 -15.64 0.00
C VAL A 170 -0.85 -16.90 0.23
N LEU A 171 -1.45 -18.09 0.07
CA LEU A 171 -0.75 -19.36 0.21
C LEU A 171 0.32 -19.55 -0.88
N GLY A 172 0.01 -19.16 -2.13
CA GLY A 172 0.94 -19.19 -3.24
C GLY A 172 2.14 -18.27 -3.04
N LEU A 173 1.93 -17.05 -2.54
CA LEU A 173 3.01 -16.11 -2.22
C LEU A 173 3.84 -16.62 -1.03
N LYS A 174 3.19 -17.15 0.00
CA LYS A 174 3.90 -17.75 1.14
C LYS A 174 4.83 -18.90 0.73
N ALA A 175 4.40 -19.72 -0.24
CA ALA A 175 5.21 -20.81 -0.77
C ALA A 175 6.46 -20.34 -1.54
N GLN A 176 6.45 -19.10 -2.02
CA GLN A 176 7.60 -18.48 -2.70
C GLN A 176 8.58 -17.82 -1.73
N CYS A 177 8.18 -17.53 -0.47
CA CYS A 177 9.07 -17.00 0.53
C CYS A 177 10.14 -18.05 0.92
N GLU A 178 11.37 -17.59 1.12
CA GLU A 178 12.48 -18.47 1.46
C GLU A 178 12.40 -18.96 2.92
N PRO A 179 12.57 -20.27 3.19
CA PRO A 179 12.58 -20.79 4.54
C PRO A 179 13.69 -20.16 5.39
N GLY A 180 13.34 -19.67 6.56
CA GLY A 180 14.29 -19.05 7.50
C GLY A 180 14.59 -17.57 7.22
N VAL A 181 14.04 -17.00 6.14
CA VAL A 181 14.06 -15.54 5.90
C VAL A 181 12.84 -14.91 6.58
N THR A 182 13.02 -13.72 7.16
CA THR A 182 11.90 -12.93 7.67
C THR A 182 10.97 -12.58 6.53
N SER A 183 9.68 -12.91 6.66
CA SER A 183 8.67 -12.57 5.64
C SER A 183 7.64 -11.61 6.19
N ILE A 184 7.22 -10.67 5.33
CA ILE A 184 6.20 -9.66 5.57
C ILE A 184 5.12 -9.82 4.52
N LEU A 185 3.83 -9.77 4.91
CA LEU A 185 2.71 -9.64 3.98
C LEU A 185 2.26 -8.17 3.98
N SER A 186 2.40 -7.52 2.84
CA SER A 186 1.86 -6.18 2.58
C SER A 186 0.65 -6.27 1.68
N THR A 187 -0.45 -5.67 2.09
CA THR A 187 -1.72 -5.75 1.37
C THR A 187 -2.56 -4.51 1.63
N HIS A 188 -3.43 -4.17 0.67
CA HIS A 188 -4.37 -3.07 0.79
C HIS A 188 -5.81 -3.60 0.91
N PHE A 189 -6.09 -4.29 2.02
CA PHE A 189 -7.39 -4.90 2.34
C PHE A 189 -7.73 -4.73 3.81
N THR A 190 -9.03 -4.80 4.12
CA THR A 190 -9.52 -4.87 5.50
C THR A 190 -9.10 -6.20 6.13
N VAL A 191 -8.44 -6.13 7.28
CA VAL A 191 -8.07 -7.30 8.08
C VAL A 191 -8.99 -7.38 9.29
N PRO A 192 -9.87 -8.39 9.41
CA PRO A 192 -10.73 -8.55 10.57
C PRO A 192 -9.95 -8.72 11.85
N GLY A 193 -10.43 -8.10 12.93
CA GLY A 193 -9.83 -8.19 14.26
C GLY A 193 -8.70 -7.20 14.53
N CYS A 194 -8.38 -6.30 13.58
CA CYS A 194 -7.53 -5.17 13.89
C CYS A 194 -8.25 -4.14 14.77
N ASN A 195 -7.49 -3.48 15.64
CA ASN A 195 -8.03 -2.39 16.45
C ASN A 195 -8.36 -1.20 15.53
N MET A 196 -9.61 -0.72 15.63
CA MET A 196 -10.05 0.49 14.94
C MET A 196 -9.76 1.68 15.84
N GLU A 197 -8.87 2.55 15.39
CA GLU A 197 -8.54 3.79 16.09
C GLU A 197 -9.56 4.89 15.77
N SER A 198 -9.52 6.00 16.51
CA SER A 198 -10.44 7.11 16.30
C SER A 198 -10.31 7.69 14.88
N GLY A 199 -11.42 7.80 14.17
CA GLY A 199 -11.49 8.27 12.79
C GLY A 199 -11.55 7.16 11.74
N GLN A 200 -11.27 5.92 12.12
CA GLN A 200 -11.51 4.77 11.25
C GLN A 200 -12.95 4.27 11.39
N THR A 201 -13.56 3.93 10.27
CA THR A 201 -14.90 3.34 10.24
C THR A 201 -14.82 2.00 9.54
N ALA A 202 -15.35 0.95 10.18
CA ALA A 202 -15.52 -0.36 9.55
C ALA A 202 -16.62 -0.27 8.48
N LEU A 203 -16.28 0.28 7.31
CA LEU A 203 -17.19 0.34 6.17
C LEU A 203 -17.30 -1.06 5.57
N PHE A 204 -18.51 -1.65 5.70
CA PHE A 204 -18.86 -2.92 5.04
C PHE A 204 -17.99 -4.13 5.43
N ALA A 205 -17.43 -4.16 6.65
CA ALA A 205 -16.57 -5.25 7.14
C ALA A 205 -17.16 -6.66 6.92
N GLN A 206 -18.48 -6.79 6.95
CA GLN A 206 -19.19 -8.04 6.67
C GLN A 206 -19.13 -8.50 5.20
N PHE A 207 -18.71 -7.61 4.29
CA PHE A 207 -18.62 -7.87 2.85
C PHE A 207 -17.19 -7.69 2.31
N GLU A 208 -16.21 -7.55 3.20
CA GLU A 208 -14.81 -7.44 2.81
C GLU A 208 -14.13 -8.81 2.88
N PRO A 209 -13.18 -9.08 1.97
CA PRO A 209 -12.43 -10.33 1.98
C PRO A 209 -11.66 -10.50 3.29
N VAL A 210 -11.63 -11.71 3.81
CA VAL A 210 -11.04 -12.03 5.11
C VAL A 210 -9.67 -12.67 4.94
N ILE A 211 -8.60 -11.91 5.09
CA ILE A 211 -7.22 -12.41 5.01
C ILE A 211 -6.85 -13.25 6.26
N SER A 212 -7.46 -13.00 7.41
CA SER A 212 -7.08 -13.62 8.68
C SER A 212 -7.15 -15.16 8.69
N ARG A 213 -7.95 -15.76 7.80
CA ARG A 213 -8.02 -17.24 7.67
C ARG A 213 -6.75 -17.84 7.03
N CYS A 214 -5.95 -17.03 6.37
CA CYS A 214 -4.79 -17.46 5.61
C CYS A 214 -3.47 -17.28 6.38
N LEU A 215 -3.48 -16.45 7.43
CA LEU A 215 -2.32 -16.23 8.26
C LEU A 215 -2.26 -17.29 9.36
N PRO A 216 -1.16 -18.04 9.49
CA PRO A 216 -0.97 -18.86 10.68
C PRO A 216 -0.97 -17.91 11.88
N CYS A 217 -1.93 -18.12 12.78
CA CYS A 217 -2.04 -17.36 14.01
C CYS A 217 -0.75 -17.59 14.85
N SER A 218 0.27 -16.78 14.66
CA SER A 218 1.24 -16.55 15.70
C SER A 218 0.52 -15.73 16.76
N ARG A 219 0.01 -16.39 17.80
CA ARG A 219 -0.52 -15.72 18.97
C ARG A 219 0.52 -14.69 19.41
N PRO A 220 0.17 -13.40 19.56
CA PRO A 220 1.05 -12.50 20.29
C PRO A 220 1.21 -13.12 21.68
N MET A 221 2.45 -13.42 22.04
CA MET A 221 2.75 -13.71 23.44
C MET A 221 2.51 -12.41 24.21
N CYS A 222 1.33 -12.28 24.77
CA CYS A 222 1.07 -11.30 25.82
C CYS A 222 1.87 -11.77 27.04
N ASN A 223 2.91 -11.03 27.36
CA ASN A 223 3.46 -10.93 28.71
C ASN A 223 3.23 -9.51 29.19
#